data_7663f0ec37d16ff02093898cff87b4ed
#
_entry.id   7663f0ec37d16ff02093898cff87b4ed
#
_cell.length_a   1.000
_cell.length_b   1.000
_cell.length_c   1.000
_cell.angle_alpha   90.00
_cell.angle_beta   90.00
_cell.angle_gamma   90.00
#
_symmetry.space_group_name_H-M   'P 1'
#
loop_
_entity.id
_entity.type
_entity.pdbx_description
1 polymer ?
#
loop_
_entity_poly.entity_id
_entity_poly.type
_entity_poly.pdbx_seq_one_letter_code
_entity_poly.pdbx_strand_id
1 'polypeptide(L)'
;ASSAAAEGSILLSSFAAGDVTSIRYAYGGETLTLNYDSGSWTLADDPDYHLDASACNTMVTALASLNAKRQLTAQPGEDYGLADPAVTVTVTAAGETNTFAFGTENPVTGDLYVQKAGDDAVYTVSGNKAACFELTKADLFGAFNPAGLTASALESVSITTGSGTLALNAVSEPAEAESDSEDASSESAADSTTYQTVWRLADEPSADLDDSKVQSILSALAGYVTAQIADADPSAYGFAAPLATVRAASADGTVTLHYAENADGCWMMVEGDSSVYAVDLDTVQALLITAAALKAE
;
A
#
# COMPACT_ATOMS: atom_id res chain seq x y z
N ALA A 1 -7.23 26.86 -45.70
CA ALA A 1 -6.76 27.31 -44.38
C ALA A 1 -7.40 26.42 -43.33
N SER A 2 -6.64 25.43 -42.87
CA SER A 2 -7.05 24.58 -41.74
C SER A 2 -6.90 25.42 -40.48
N SER A 3 -8.00 25.72 -39.82
CA SER A 3 -7.99 26.35 -38.49
C SER A 3 -7.33 25.41 -37.54
N ALA A 4 -6.12 25.72 -37.08
CA ALA A 4 -5.51 24.98 -35.99
C ALA A 4 -6.44 25.05 -34.76
N ALA A 5 -6.87 23.92 -34.27
CA ALA A 5 -7.63 23.87 -33.03
C ALA A 5 -6.80 24.52 -31.93
N ALA A 6 -7.45 25.20 -30.97
CA ALA A 6 -6.75 25.80 -29.85
C ALA A 6 -6.02 24.71 -29.04
N GLU A 7 -4.83 25.04 -28.56
CA GLU A 7 -4.00 24.12 -27.80
C GLU A 7 -4.77 23.56 -26.57
N GLY A 8 -4.85 22.24 -26.44
CA GLY A 8 -5.61 21.58 -25.38
C GLY A 8 -7.11 21.42 -25.62
N SER A 9 -7.60 21.75 -26.83
CA SER A 9 -9.03 21.68 -27.17
C SER A 9 -9.46 20.38 -27.87
N ILE A 10 -8.53 19.48 -28.21
CA ILE A 10 -8.84 18.23 -28.91
C ILE A 10 -9.04 17.14 -27.87
N LEU A 11 -10.29 16.70 -27.73
CA LEU A 11 -10.67 15.68 -26.76
C LEU A 11 -10.51 14.29 -27.39
N LEU A 12 -9.59 13.47 -26.85
CA LEU A 12 -9.35 12.10 -27.29
C LEU A 12 -10.24 11.10 -26.56
N SER A 13 -10.57 11.38 -25.29
CA SER A 13 -11.56 10.62 -24.52
C SER A 13 -12.36 11.52 -23.60
N SER A 14 -13.63 11.13 -23.36
CA SER A 14 -14.53 11.78 -22.42
C SER A 14 -15.50 10.76 -21.85
N PHE A 15 -15.39 10.47 -20.57
CA PHE A 15 -16.30 9.62 -19.82
C PHE A 15 -16.31 10.01 -18.35
N ALA A 16 -17.34 9.63 -17.60
CA ALA A 16 -17.33 9.85 -16.17
C ALA A 16 -16.41 8.81 -15.49
N ALA A 17 -15.64 9.25 -14.51
CA ALA A 17 -14.71 8.36 -13.79
C ALA A 17 -15.42 7.14 -13.16
N GLY A 18 -16.66 7.32 -12.70
CA GLY A 18 -17.49 6.25 -12.12
C GLY A 18 -18.01 5.22 -13.14
N ASP A 19 -17.88 5.48 -14.45
CA ASP A 19 -18.32 4.56 -15.50
C ASP A 19 -17.21 3.58 -15.91
N VAL A 20 -16.00 3.74 -15.39
CA VAL A 20 -14.87 2.85 -15.68
C VAL A 20 -15.09 1.50 -15.03
N THR A 21 -14.93 0.44 -15.82
CA THR A 21 -15.01 -0.95 -15.36
C THR A 21 -13.69 -1.68 -15.47
N SER A 22 -12.80 -1.26 -16.39
CA SER A 22 -11.46 -1.83 -16.46
C SER A 22 -10.44 -0.90 -17.12
N ILE A 23 -9.20 -1.07 -16.73
CA ILE A 23 -8.02 -0.49 -17.38
C ILE A 23 -7.04 -1.63 -17.64
N ARG A 24 -6.61 -1.77 -18.89
CA ARG A 24 -5.56 -2.70 -19.28
C ARG A 24 -4.41 -1.90 -19.87
N TYR A 25 -3.21 -2.09 -19.37
CA TYR A 25 -2.04 -1.42 -19.92
C TYR A 25 -0.83 -2.35 -20.02
N ALA A 26 0.06 -2.03 -20.97
CA ALA A 26 1.32 -2.70 -21.16
C ALA A 26 2.47 -1.72 -20.95
N TYR A 27 3.40 -2.08 -20.05
CA TYR A 27 4.61 -1.33 -19.72
C TYR A 27 5.71 -2.26 -19.23
N GLY A 28 6.97 -1.99 -19.57
CA GLY A 28 8.13 -2.74 -19.06
C GLY A 28 8.15 -4.23 -19.40
N GLY A 29 7.41 -4.65 -20.44
CA GLY A 29 7.28 -6.06 -20.83
C GLY A 29 6.15 -6.79 -20.09
N GLU A 30 5.46 -6.13 -19.16
CA GLU A 30 4.29 -6.66 -18.46
C GLU A 30 2.99 -6.13 -19.08
N THR A 31 1.93 -6.88 -18.92
CA THR A 31 0.58 -6.43 -19.25
C THR A 31 -0.31 -6.65 -18.04
N LEU A 32 -0.84 -5.58 -17.50
CA LEU A 32 -1.70 -5.60 -16.32
C LEU A 32 -3.13 -5.24 -16.70
N THR A 33 -4.08 -5.95 -16.12
CA THR A 33 -5.51 -5.68 -16.26
C THR A 33 -6.11 -5.44 -14.89
N LEU A 34 -6.56 -4.20 -14.68
CA LEU A 34 -7.20 -3.74 -13.47
C LEU A 34 -8.71 -3.71 -13.70
N ASN A 35 -9.47 -4.39 -12.87
CA ASN A 35 -10.93 -4.37 -12.90
C ASN A 35 -11.46 -3.53 -11.75
N TYR A 36 -12.52 -2.77 -12.02
CA TYR A 36 -13.22 -1.99 -11.00
C TYR A 36 -14.65 -2.49 -10.87
N ASP A 37 -14.98 -2.97 -9.69
CA ASP A 37 -16.33 -3.40 -9.34
C ASP A 37 -16.68 -3.00 -7.92
N SER A 38 -17.91 -2.51 -7.73
CA SER A 38 -18.49 -2.24 -6.41
C SER A 38 -17.62 -1.36 -5.47
N GLY A 39 -16.82 -0.47 -6.05
CA GLY A 39 -15.96 0.47 -5.30
C GLY A 39 -14.54 -0.02 -5.07
N SER A 40 -14.18 -1.20 -5.56
CA SER A 40 -12.86 -1.82 -5.35
C SER A 40 -12.14 -2.13 -6.66
N TRP A 41 -10.82 -1.92 -6.65
CA TRP A 41 -9.93 -2.34 -7.72
C TRP A 41 -9.37 -3.74 -7.44
N THR A 42 -9.31 -4.57 -8.47
CA THR A 42 -8.67 -5.89 -8.41
C THR A 42 -7.77 -6.10 -9.62
N LEU A 43 -6.70 -6.86 -9.45
CA LEU A 43 -5.87 -7.32 -10.56
C LEU A 43 -6.48 -8.59 -11.17
N ALA A 44 -6.66 -8.64 -12.49
CA ALA A 44 -7.38 -9.73 -13.12
C ALA A 44 -6.73 -11.11 -12.92
N ASP A 45 -5.40 -11.15 -12.93
CA ASP A 45 -4.61 -12.39 -12.81
C ASP A 45 -4.32 -12.75 -11.33
N ASP A 46 -4.58 -11.84 -10.38
CA ASP A 46 -4.33 -12.02 -8.96
C ASP A 46 -5.32 -11.17 -8.15
N PRO A 47 -6.58 -11.63 -8.03
CA PRO A 47 -7.65 -10.84 -7.41
C PRO A 47 -7.42 -10.49 -5.93
N ASP A 48 -6.57 -11.27 -5.23
CA ASP A 48 -6.24 -11.08 -3.83
C ASP A 48 -5.03 -10.13 -3.64
N TYR A 49 -4.41 -9.66 -4.74
CA TYR A 49 -3.32 -8.69 -4.70
C TYR A 49 -3.82 -7.33 -4.21
N HIS A 50 -3.18 -6.81 -3.17
CA HIS A 50 -3.59 -5.54 -2.57
C HIS A 50 -3.10 -4.35 -3.41
N LEU A 51 -4.00 -3.79 -4.22
CA LEU A 51 -3.69 -2.66 -5.11
C LEU A 51 -3.75 -1.31 -4.39
N ASP A 52 -2.86 -0.40 -4.76
CA ASP A 52 -2.98 1.01 -4.43
C ASP A 52 -4.13 1.65 -5.22
N ALA A 53 -5.26 1.80 -4.56
CA ALA A 53 -6.45 2.42 -5.14
C ALA A 53 -6.19 3.86 -5.61
N SER A 54 -5.25 4.59 -4.99
CA SER A 54 -4.90 5.95 -5.39
C SER A 54 -4.19 5.97 -6.74
N ALA A 55 -3.25 5.04 -6.96
CA ALA A 55 -2.59 4.87 -8.26
C ALA A 55 -3.62 4.51 -9.34
N CYS A 56 -4.51 3.55 -9.08
CA CYS A 56 -5.58 3.17 -10.02
C CYS A 56 -6.50 4.35 -10.35
N ASN A 57 -6.94 5.13 -9.37
CA ASN A 57 -7.79 6.29 -9.57
C ASN A 57 -7.07 7.43 -10.33
N THR A 58 -5.76 7.54 -10.20
CA THR A 58 -4.94 8.48 -10.99
C THR A 58 -4.96 8.11 -12.46
N MET A 59 -4.87 6.81 -12.80
CA MET A 59 -5.02 6.31 -14.18
C MET A 59 -6.39 6.66 -14.76
N VAL A 60 -7.47 6.46 -13.99
CA VAL A 60 -8.82 6.86 -14.41
C VAL A 60 -8.88 8.35 -14.72
N THR A 61 -8.36 9.17 -13.83
CA THR A 61 -8.38 10.64 -13.98
C THR A 61 -7.61 11.08 -15.22
N ALA A 62 -6.48 10.45 -15.52
CA ALA A 62 -5.68 10.74 -16.71
C ALA A 62 -6.43 10.43 -18.02
N LEU A 63 -7.27 9.38 -18.02
CA LEU A 63 -8.02 8.92 -19.19
C LEU A 63 -9.43 9.55 -19.32
N ALA A 64 -10.07 9.91 -18.20
CA ALA A 64 -11.45 10.39 -18.19
C ALA A 64 -11.66 11.65 -19.05
N SER A 65 -10.63 12.48 -19.20
CA SER A 65 -10.61 13.63 -20.09
C SER A 65 -9.21 13.83 -20.69
N LEU A 66 -8.82 12.91 -21.58
CA LEU A 66 -7.53 12.99 -22.26
C LEU A 66 -7.62 14.04 -23.37
N ASN A 67 -6.93 15.16 -23.18
CA ASN A 67 -6.88 16.27 -24.13
C ASN A 67 -5.54 16.29 -24.85
N ALA A 68 -5.60 16.38 -26.17
CA ALA A 68 -4.42 16.60 -26.99
C ALA A 68 -4.17 18.11 -27.18
N LYS A 69 -2.90 18.47 -27.20
CA LYS A 69 -2.45 19.84 -27.51
C LYS A 69 -2.53 20.12 -29.01
N ARG A 70 -2.17 19.15 -29.82
CA ARG A 70 -2.14 19.28 -31.29
C ARG A 70 -2.50 17.97 -31.96
N GLN A 71 -3.06 18.06 -33.13
CA GLN A 71 -3.18 16.99 -34.10
C GLN A 71 -2.14 17.19 -35.20
N LEU A 72 -1.41 16.12 -35.50
CA LEU A 72 -0.40 16.14 -36.54
C LEU A 72 -0.87 15.29 -37.73
N THR A 73 -0.50 15.69 -38.93
CA THR A 73 -0.57 14.79 -40.06
C THR A 73 0.69 13.97 -40.09
N ALA A 74 0.53 12.64 -39.90
CA ALA A 74 1.65 11.72 -39.90
C ALA A 74 2.48 11.87 -41.19
N GLN A 75 3.77 12.07 -41.06
CA GLN A 75 4.65 12.19 -42.21
C GLN A 75 5.25 10.84 -42.53
N PRO A 76 5.29 10.43 -43.81
CA PRO A 76 5.94 9.18 -44.20
C PRO A 76 7.42 9.18 -43.79
N GLY A 77 7.85 8.17 -43.03
CA GLY A 77 9.23 7.99 -42.60
C GLY A 77 9.61 8.72 -41.30
N GLU A 78 8.72 9.47 -40.67
CA GLU A 78 8.91 9.95 -39.31
C GLU A 78 8.56 8.87 -38.29
N ASP A 79 9.42 8.70 -37.32
CA ASP A 79 9.21 7.76 -36.20
C ASP A 79 8.70 8.54 -34.99
N TYR A 80 7.44 8.26 -34.63
CA TYR A 80 6.77 8.83 -33.44
C TYR A 80 6.84 7.85 -32.24
N GLY A 81 7.56 6.70 -32.38
CA GLY A 81 7.58 5.62 -31.38
C GLY A 81 6.25 4.88 -31.26
N LEU A 82 5.34 5.01 -32.22
CA LEU A 82 4.00 4.42 -32.18
C LEU A 82 3.94 3.01 -32.77
N ALA A 83 5.00 2.57 -33.46
CA ALA A 83 5.12 1.20 -33.95
C ALA A 83 5.50 0.24 -32.80
N ASP A 84 6.24 0.73 -31.81
CA ASP A 84 6.61 0.02 -30.59
C ASP A 84 6.46 0.99 -29.41
N PRO A 85 5.21 1.25 -28.98
CA PRO A 85 4.91 2.29 -28.00
C PRO A 85 5.43 1.92 -26.61
N ALA A 86 5.98 2.89 -25.91
CA ALA A 86 6.45 2.72 -24.52
C ALA A 86 5.33 2.27 -23.58
N VAL A 87 4.12 2.76 -23.83
CA VAL A 87 2.91 2.41 -23.07
C VAL A 87 1.73 2.26 -24.02
N THR A 88 0.98 1.18 -23.87
CA THR A 88 -0.33 1.02 -24.51
C THR A 88 -1.39 0.87 -23.44
N VAL A 89 -2.45 1.68 -23.48
CA VAL A 89 -3.54 1.67 -22.51
C VAL A 89 -4.88 1.45 -23.18
N THR A 90 -5.66 0.54 -22.64
CA THR A 90 -7.06 0.32 -23.00
C THR A 90 -7.95 0.57 -21.80
N VAL A 91 -8.93 1.45 -21.92
CA VAL A 91 -9.92 1.71 -20.88
C VAL A 91 -11.31 1.32 -21.39
N THR A 92 -12.07 0.64 -20.52
CA THR A 92 -13.49 0.36 -20.75
C THR A 92 -14.33 1.16 -19.78
N ALA A 93 -15.19 2.01 -20.32
CA ALA A 93 -16.08 2.88 -19.54
C ALA A 93 -17.44 2.98 -20.22
N ALA A 94 -18.54 2.91 -19.47
CA ALA A 94 -19.92 2.95 -19.99
C ALA A 94 -20.19 1.93 -21.13
N GLY A 95 -19.48 0.81 -21.16
CA GLY A 95 -19.58 -0.22 -22.22
C GLY A 95 -18.80 0.10 -23.49
N GLU A 96 -18.11 1.23 -23.57
CA GLU A 96 -17.23 1.59 -24.68
C GLU A 96 -15.76 1.36 -24.31
N THR A 97 -14.97 0.96 -25.32
CA THR A 97 -13.54 0.70 -25.14
C THR A 97 -12.73 1.70 -25.97
N ASN A 98 -11.78 2.36 -25.34
CA ASN A 98 -10.83 3.24 -25.97
C ASN A 98 -9.40 2.76 -25.74
N THR A 99 -8.59 2.70 -26.78
CA THR A 99 -7.17 2.30 -26.69
C THR A 99 -6.29 3.43 -27.19
N PHE A 100 -5.22 3.70 -26.42
CA PHE A 100 -4.22 4.75 -26.69
C PHE A 100 -2.83 4.12 -26.70
N ALA A 101 -2.05 4.43 -27.70
CA ALA A 101 -0.62 4.13 -27.76
C ALA A 101 0.17 5.41 -27.51
N PHE A 102 1.02 5.42 -26.48
CA PHE A 102 1.92 6.52 -26.17
C PHE A 102 3.31 6.19 -26.70
N GLY A 103 3.77 6.99 -27.64
CA GLY A 103 5.06 6.84 -28.31
C GLY A 103 6.18 7.63 -27.61
N THR A 104 7.14 8.11 -28.40
CA THR A 104 8.28 8.87 -27.90
C THR A 104 7.93 10.31 -27.54
N GLU A 105 8.79 10.94 -26.77
CA GLU A 105 8.72 12.36 -26.45
C GLU A 105 9.22 13.21 -27.62
N ASN A 106 8.53 14.30 -27.90
CA ASN A 106 8.99 15.31 -28.86
C ASN A 106 10.19 16.06 -28.27
N PRO A 107 11.39 15.99 -28.88
CA PRO A 107 12.60 16.55 -28.29
C PRO A 107 12.62 18.08 -28.18
N VAL A 108 11.67 18.75 -28.84
CA VAL A 108 11.59 20.22 -28.83
C VAL A 108 10.59 20.73 -27.80
N THR A 109 9.44 20.04 -27.66
CA THR A 109 8.33 20.51 -26.80
C THR A 109 8.19 19.74 -25.50
N GLY A 110 8.81 18.54 -25.36
CA GLY A 110 8.62 17.64 -24.24
C GLY A 110 7.23 16.99 -24.20
N ASP A 111 6.48 17.04 -25.29
CA ASP A 111 5.16 16.42 -25.39
C ASP A 111 5.28 14.99 -25.91
N LEU A 112 4.46 14.08 -25.42
CA LEU A 112 4.38 12.72 -25.92
C LEU A 112 3.52 12.65 -27.18
N TYR A 113 3.98 11.86 -28.16
CA TYR A 113 3.14 11.45 -29.27
C TYR A 113 2.14 10.39 -28.79
N VAL A 114 0.90 10.52 -29.22
CA VAL A 114 -0.17 9.56 -28.90
C VAL A 114 -1.02 9.30 -30.13
N GLN A 115 -1.46 8.05 -30.26
CA GLN A 115 -2.44 7.63 -31.27
C GLN A 115 -3.59 6.91 -30.57
N LYS A 116 -4.81 7.23 -30.99
CA LYS A 116 -6.01 6.51 -30.57
C LYS A 116 -6.29 5.38 -31.56
N ALA A 117 -6.59 4.20 -31.10
CA ALA A 117 -6.94 3.08 -31.96
C ALA A 117 -8.15 3.42 -32.86
N GLY A 118 -8.03 3.09 -34.14
CA GLY A 118 -9.04 3.42 -35.16
C GLY A 118 -8.97 4.85 -35.69
N ASP A 119 -7.96 5.62 -35.29
CA ASP A 119 -7.67 6.96 -35.84
C ASP A 119 -6.26 6.96 -36.43
N ASP A 120 -6.13 7.41 -37.68
CA ASP A 120 -4.84 7.48 -38.38
C ASP A 120 -4.04 8.74 -37.98
N ALA A 121 -4.65 9.65 -37.23
CA ALA A 121 -4.00 10.87 -36.80
C ALA A 121 -3.04 10.61 -35.63
N VAL A 122 -1.93 11.33 -35.61
CA VAL A 122 -1.01 11.40 -34.48
C VAL A 122 -1.32 12.68 -33.70
N TYR A 123 -1.34 12.57 -32.42
CA TYR A 123 -1.60 13.68 -31.51
C TYR A 123 -0.41 13.93 -30.61
N THR A 124 -0.35 15.12 -30.00
CA THR A 124 0.60 15.38 -28.90
C THR A 124 -0.17 15.66 -27.62
N VAL A 125 0.28 15.09 -26.52
CA VAL A 125 -0.23 15.31 -25.17
C VAL A 125 0.90 15.76 -24.25
N SER A 126 0.56 16.29 -23.08
CA SER A 126 1.56 16.66 -22.08
C SER A 126 2.42 15.45 -21.70
N GLY A 127 3.74 15.62 -21.56
CA GLY A 127 4.70 14.55 -21.31
C GLY A 127 4.40 13.71 -20.06
N ASN A 128 3.73 14.27 -19.06
CA ASN A 128 3.36 13.56 -17.83
C ASN A 128 2.09 12.69 -17.95
N LYS A 129 1.41 12.66 -19.10
CA LYS A 129 0.13 11.94 -19.24
C LYS A 129 0.27 10.42 -19.24
N ALA A 130 1.42 9.87 -19.64
CA ALA A 130 1.69 8.43 -19.60
C ALA A 130 2.30 7.95 -18.28
N ALA A 131 2.87 8.85 -17.47
CA ALA A 131 3.64 8.49 -16.27
C ALA A 131 2.85 7.61 -15.26
N CYS A 132 1.54 7.78 -15.14
CA CYS A 132 0.72 6.95 -14.26
C CYS A 132 0.53 5.51 -14.77
N PHE A 133 0.94 5.20 -16.00
CA PHE A 133 0.91 3.85 -16.59
C PHE A 133 2.30 3.22 -16.70
N GLU A 134 3.35 3.95 -16.30
CA GLU A 134 4.73 3.45 -16.24
C GLU A 134 4.99 2.78 -14.88
N LEU A 135 4.07 1.89 -14.50
CA LEU A 135 4.07 1.17 -13.22
C LEU A 135 4.04 -0.34 -13.49
N THR A 136 4.93 -1.06 -12.81
CA THR A 136 4.92 -2.53 -12.76
C THR A 136 3.88 -3.02 -11.75
N LYS A 137 3.64 -4.35 -11.69
CA LYS A 137 2.78 -4.94 -10.64
C LYS A 137 3.27 -4.55 -9.24
N ALA A 138 4.59 -4.57 -9.02
CA ALA A 138 5.17 -4.22 -7.73
C ALA A 138 4.92 -2.75 -7.33
N ASP A 139 4.97 -1.83 -8.29
CA ASP A 139 4.72 -0.40 -8.05
C ASP A 139 3.24 -0.10 -7.73
N LEU A 140 2.33 -1.02 -8.09
CA LEU A 140 0.90 -0.94 -7.78
C LEU A 140 0.54 -1.54 -6.42
N PHE A 141 1.51 -2.03 -5.66
CA PHE A 141 1.23 -2.58 -4.34
C PHE A 141 0.78 -1.49 -3.36
N GLY A 142 -0.40 -1.66 -2.78
CA GLY A 142 -0.91 -0.81 -1.72
C GLY A 142 -0.47 -1.33 -0.34
N ALA A 143 0.29 -0.56 0.40
CA ALA A 143 0.73 -0.94 1.73
C ALA A 143 -0.48 -1.12 2.67
N PHE A 144 -0.54 -2.23 3.41
CA PHE A 144 -1.61 -2.56 4.37
C PHE A 144 -1.09 -3.45 5.50
N ASN A 145 -1.89 -3.62 6.53
CA ASN A 145 -1.64 -4.60 7.59
C ASN A 145 -2.47 -5.87 7.33
N PRO A 146 -1.87 -6.98 6.90
CA PRO A 146 -2.61 -8.20 6.56
C PRO A 146 -3.25 -8.88 7.76
N ALA A 147 -2.77 -8.61 8.98
CA ALA A 147 -3.36 -9.10 10.21
C ALA A 147 -4.54 -8.26 10.72
N GLY A 148 -4.78 -7.07 10.13
CA GLY A 148 -5.81 -6.13 10.56
C GLY A 148 -5.59 -5.56 11.97
N LEU A 149 -4.38 -5.68 12.51
CA LEU A 149 -4.09 -5.26 13.88
C LEU A 149 -3.91 -3.75 13.98
N THR A 150 -4.42 -3.20 15.08
CA THR A 150 -4.21 -1.81 15.47
C THR A 150 -3.56 -1.79 16.85
N ALA A 151 -2.45 -1.07 17.02
CA ALA A 151 -1.68 -1.05 18.28
C ALA A 151 -2.53 -0.72 19.51
N SER A 152 -3.48 0.21 19.39
CA SER A 152 -4.37 0.63 20.48
C SER A 152 -5.50 -0.37 20.80
N ALA A 153 -5.77 -1.34 19.92
CA ALA A 153 -6.79 -2.36 20.12
C ALA A 153 -6.23 -3.67 20.68
N LEU A 154 -4.89 -3.78 20.79
CA LEU A 154 -4.25 -4.98 21.34
C LEU A 154 -4.46 -5.07 22.85
N GLU A 155 -4.87 -6.26 23.31
CA GLU A 155 -5.09 -6.59 24.73
C GLU A 155 -3.97 -7.47 25.28
N SER A 156 -3.42 -8.35 24.46
CA SER A 156 -2.26 -9.15 24.84
C SER A 156 -1.42 -9.55 23.63
N VAL A 157 -0.11 -9.74 23.89
CA VAL A 157 0.86 -10.14 22.88
C VAL A 157 1.77 -11.22 23.50
N SER A 158 1.94 -12.33 22.79
CA SER A 158 2.89 -13.38 23.16
C SER A 158 3.85 -13.62 21.99
N ILE A 159 5.13 -13.45 22.22
CA ILE A 159 6.20 -13.58 21.22
C ILE A 159 7.08 -14.75 21.62
N THR A 160 7.11 -15.78 20.81
CA THR A 160 7.99 -16.96 20.99
C THR A 160 9.12 -16.91 19.99
N THR A 161 10.35 -16.94 20.48
CA THR A 161 11.59 -16.94 19.71
C THR A 161 12.48 -18.10 20.15
N GLY A 162 13.63 -18.29 19.52
CA GLY A 162 14.66 -19.22 19.99
C GLY A 162 15.19 -18.93 21.40
N SER A 163 14.99 -17.70 21.91
CA SER A 163 15.41 -17.29 23.27
C SER A 163 14.36 -17.53 24.36
N GLY A 164 13.14 -17.93 23.98
CA GLY A 164 12.02 -18.15 24.90
C GLY A 164 10.76 -17.41 24.49
N THR A 165 9.81 -17.32 25.43
CA THR A 165 8.53 -16.63 25.21
C THR A 165 8.46 -15.37 26.07
N LEU A 166 8.15 -14.23 25.40
CA LEU A 166 7.79 -12.97 26.02
C LEU A 166 6.27 -12.82 25.96
N ALA A 167 5.60 -12.61 27.08
CA ALA A 167 4.16 -12.38 27.13
C ALA A 167 3.85 -11.05 27.81
N LEU A 168 3.03 -10.24 27.13
CA LEU A 168 2.61 -8.90 27.53
C LEU A 168 1.09 -8.82 27.60
N ASN A 169 0.56 -8.14 28.63
CA ASN A 169 -0.85 -7.83 28.76
C ASN A 169 -1.05 -6.33 28.91
N ALA A 170 -2.07 -5.81 28.23
CA ALA A 170 -2.56 -4.46 28.42
C ALA A 170 -3.40 -4.40 29.71
N VAL A 171 -3.08 -3.48 30.61
CA VAL A 171 -3.76 -3.28 31.88
C VAL A 171 -4.24 -1.83 31.96
N SER A 172 -5.49 -1.64 32.40
CA SER A 172 -6.01 -0.30 32.65
C SER A 172 -5.64 0.12 34.06
N GLU A 173 -4.82 1.14 34.20
CA GLU A 173 -4.36 1.69 35.48
C GLU A 173 -4.81 3.15 35.61
N PRO A 174 -5.06 3.65 36.84
CA PRO A 174 -5.31 5.06 37.05
C PRO A 174 -4.08 5.87 36.58
N ALA A 175 -4.31 6.90 35.75
CA ALA A 175 -3.25 7.82 35.38
C ALA A 175 -2.77 8.57 36.62
N GLU A 176 -1.45 8.65 36.80
CA GLU A 176 -0.89 9.52 37.86
C GLU A 176 -1.27 10.97 37.56
N ALA A 177 -1.88 11.63 38.56
CA ALA A 177 -2.17 13.05 38.44
C ALA A 177 -0.85 13.81 38.42
N GLU A 178 -0.55 14.50 37.31
CA GLU A 178 0.54 15.44 37.27
C GLU A 178 0.30 16.53 38.36
N SER A 179 1.08 16.48 39.44
CA SER A 179 1.03 17.47 40.50
C SER A 179 1.80 18.70 40.05
N ASP A 180 1.21 19.56 39.25
CA ASP A 180 1.69 20.93 39.02
C ASP A 180 0.48 21.87 38.86
N SER A 181 0.06 22.41 40.02
CA SER A 181 -0.21 23.82 40.25
C SER A 181 -0.89 24.02 41.61
N GLU A 182 -0.15 24.59 42.55
CA GLU A 182 -0.73 25.33 43.67
C GLU A 182 -1.49 26.53 43.10
N ASP A 183 -2.82 26.41 42.97
CA ASP A 183 -3.69 27.56 43.21
C ASP A 183 -5.09 27.06 43.64
N ALA A 184 -5.38 27.37 44.89
CA ALA A 184 -6.60 26.98 45.57
C ALA A 184 -7.72 27.96 45.22
N SER A 185 -8.83 27.46 44.60
CA SER A 185 -10.16 27.89 45.06
C SER A 185 -11.29 27.11 44.36
N SER A 186 -12.12 26.52 45.21
CA SER A 186 -13.54 26.25 45.08
C SER A 186 -14.04 25.09 44.26
N GLU A 187 -14.55 24.11 45.04
CA GLU A 187 -15.82 23.41 44.92
C GLU A 187 -16.11 22.54 43.68
N SER A 188 -16.28 21.27 44.00
CA SER A 188 -16.99 20.26 43.20
C SER A 188 -16.20 19.67 42.01
N ALA A 189 -15.08 19.02 42.29
CA ALA A 189 -14.52 18.02 41.41
C ALA A 189 -15.19 16.67 41.70
N ALA A 190 -16.09 16.22 40.82
CA ALA A 190 -16.34 14.80 40.69
C ALA A 190 -14.99 14.15 40.41
N ASP A 191 -14.59 13.18 41.24
CA ASP A 191 -13.36 12.40 41.13
C ASP A 191 -13.38 11.63 39.79
N SER A 192 -12.94 12.31 38.73
CA SER A 192 -12.79 11.67 37.41
C SER A 192 -11.37 11.08 37.34
N THR A 193 -11.18 9.92 37.98
CA THR A 193 -9.97 9.15 37.81
C THR A 193 -9.81 8.82 36.31
N THR A 194 -8.83 9.44 35.66
CA THR A 194 -8.48 9.12 34.27
C THR A 194 -7.71 7.81 34.27
N TYR A 195 -8.09 6.88 33.42
CA TYR A 195 -7.39 5.60 33.25
C TYR A 195 -6.53 5.65 32.01
N GLN A 196 -5.35 5.04 32.08
CA GLN A 196 -4.43 4.83 30.97
C GLN A 196 -4.16 3.35 30.76
N THR A 197 -3.87 2.94 29.54
CA THR A 197 -3.43 1.57 29.23
C THR A 197 -1.93 1.48 29.43
N VAL A 198 -1.51 0.57 30.31
CA VAL A 198 -0.11 0.25 30.59
C VAL A 198 0.14 -1.21 30.23
N TRP A 199 1.27 -1.49 29.63
CA TRP A 199 1.66 -2.85 29.30
C TRP A 199 2.49 -3.48 30.43
N ARG A 200 2.20 -4.72 30.78
CA ARG A 200 2.86 -5.46 31.85
C ARG A 200 3.33 -6.82 31.36
N LEU A 201 4.47 -7.30 31.87
CA LEU A 201 4.87 -8.71 31.70
C LEU A 201 3.86 -9.63 32.38
N ALA A 202 3.43 -10.70 31.68
CA ALA A 202 2.50 -11.66 32.27
C ALA A 202 3.08 -12.39 33.48
N ASP A 203 4.39 -12.72 33.43
CA ASP A 203 5.08 -13.46 34.49
C ASP A 203 5.59 -12.53 35.61
N GLU A 204 5.80 -11.23 35.34
CA GLU A 204 6.29 -10.24 36.29
C GLU A 204 5.50 -8.91 36.17
N PRO A 205 4.22 -8.88 36.59
CA PRO A 205 3.36 -7.71 36.35
C PRO A 205 3.81 -6.42 37.08
N SER A 206 4.66 -6.55 38.09
CA SER A 206 5.21 -5.42 38.85
C SER A 206 6.51 -4.86 38.26
N ALA A 207 7.06 -5.46 37.21
CA ALA A 207 8.26 -4.94 36.57
C ALA A 207 7.93 -3.71 35.73
N ASP A 208 8.72 -2.65 35.89
CA ASP A 208 8.62 -1.48 35.02
C ASP A 208 9.23 -1.80 33.67
N LEU A 209 8.52 -1.44 32.60
CA LEU A 209 8.94 -1.65 31.23
C LEU A 209 9.39 -0.35 30.59
N ASP A 210 10.28 -0.48 29.63
CA ASP A 210 10.66 0.63 28.75
C ASP A 210 9.53 0.83 27.73
N ASP A 211 8.73 1.88 27.91
CA ASP A 211 7.60 2.20 27.07
C ASP A 211 7.97 2.33 25.60
N SER A 212 9.15 2.86 25.28
CA SER A 212 9.60 3.04 23.89
C SER A 212 9.80 1.68 23.20
N LYS A 213 10.31 0.69 23.91
CA LYS A 213 10.50 -0.66 23.40
C LYS A 213 9.16 -1.40 23.26
N VAL A 214 8.25 -1.20 24.22
CA VAL A 214 6.87 -1.72 24.12
C VAL A 214 6.17 -1.14 22.89
N GLN A 215 6.23 0.19 22.71
CA GLN A 215 5.64 0.85 21.54
C GLN A 215 6.27 0.36 20.24
N SER A 216 7.56 0.03 20.22
CA SER A 216 8.21 -0.55 19.05
C SER A 216 7.63 -1.91 18.67
N ILE A 217 7.35 -2.78 19.66
CA ILE A 217 6.67 -4.08 19.45
C ILE A 217 5.26 -3.84 18.88
N LEU A 218 4.46 -2.98 19.51
CA LEU A 218 3.09 -2.72 19.08
C LEU A 218 3.03 -2.13 17.67
N SER A 219 3.96 -1.22 17.37
CA SER A 219 4.09 -0.62 16.04
C SER A 219 4.52 -1.65 14.98
N ALA A 220 5.40 -2.57 15.32
CA ALA A 220 5.81 -3.66 14.44
C ALA A 220 4.61 -4.57 14.06
N LEU A 221 3.72 -4.86 15.02
CA LEU A 221 2.52 -5.68 14.79
C LEU A 221 1.42 -4.96 14.02
N ALA A 222 1.28 -3.64 14.22
CA ALA A 222 0.34 -2.78 13.53
C ALA A 222 0.90 -2.21 12.21
N GLY A 223 2.17 -2.51 11.89
CA GLY A 223 2.87 -2.00 10.74
C GLY A 223 2.32 -2.52 9.41
N TYR A 224 2.67 -1.83 8.33
CA TYR A 224 2.29 -2.20 6.98
C TYR A 224 3.37 -3.04 6.33
N VAL A 225 2.93 -4.01 5.52
CA VAL A 225 3.82 -4.82 4.69
C VAL A 225 4.22 -4.05 3.42
N THR A 226 5.36 -4.41 2.83
CA THR A 226 5.93 -3.71 1.68
C THR A 226 5.76 -4.44 0.35
N ALA A 227 5.44 -5.74 0.38
CA ALA A 227 5.07 -6.53 -0.78
C ALA A 227 4.27 -7.77 -0.36
N GLN A 228 3.54 -8.35 -1.31
CA GLN A 228 2.76 -9.58 -1.17
C GLN A 228 3.17 -10.58 -2.25
N ILE A 229 3.33 -11.84 -1.86
CA ILE A 229 3.59 -12.97 -2.74
C ILE A 229 2.48 -13.99 -2.48
N ALA A 230 1.51 -14.05 -3.39
CA ALA A 230 0.39 -14.95 -3.30
C ALA A 230 0.83 -16.42 -3.55
N ASP A 231 0.13 -17.37 -2.94
CA ASP A 231 0.36 -18.82 -3.11
C ASP A 231 1.84 -19.22 -2.95
N ALA A 232 2.56 -18.52 -2.08
CA ALA A 232 3.96 -18.77 -1.83
C ALA A 232 4.19 -20.11 -1.12
N ASP A 233 5.29 -20.81 -1.45
CA ASP A 233 5.77 -21.90 -0.61
C ASP A 233 6.48 -21.33 0.63
N PRO A 234 5.90 -21.42 1.85
CA PRO A 234 6.50 -20.82 3.03
C PRO A 234 7.92 -21.31 3.32
N SER A 235 8.28 -22.53 2.89
CA SER A 235 9.62 -23.10 3.14
C SER A 235 10.72 -22.31 2.40
N ALA A 236 10.42 -21.70 1.27
CA ALA A 236 11.35 -20.86 0.50
C ALA A 236 11.69 -19.53 1.22
N TYR A 237 10.84 -19.10 2.16
CA TYR A 237 10.95 -17.83 2.87
C TYR A 237 11.44 -17.96 4.32
N GLY A 238 11.91 -19.17 4.71
CA GLY A 238 12.47 -19.42 6.04
C GLY A 238 11.46 -19.87 7.11
N PHE A 239 10.18 -20.03 6.79
CA PHE A 239 9.15 -20.40 7.75
C PHE A 239 9.21 -21.85 8.25
N ALA A 240 10.12 -22.67 7.73
CA ALA A 240 10.42 -23.98 8.32
C ALA A 240 11.02 -23.86 9.75
N ALA A 241 11.67 -22.69 10.05
CA ALA A 241 12.20 -22.35 11.36
C ALA A 241 12.05 -20.85 11.59
N PRO A 242 10.86 -20.35 11.93
CA PRO A 242 10.60 -18.93 12.06
C PRO A 242 11.44 -18.31 13.18
N LEU A 243 11.90 -17.08 12.99
CA LEU A 243 12.62 -16.28 14.00
C LEU A 243 11.73 -15.94 15.18
N ALA A 244 10.47 -15.60 14.88
CA ALA A 244 9.46 -15.30 15.88
C ALA A 244 8.08 -15.83 15.46
N THR A 245 7.35 -16.36 16.44
CA THR A 245 5.91 -16.62 16.34
C THR A 245 5.19 -15.71 17.32
N VAL A 246 4.29 -14.88 16.83
CA VAL A 246 3.55 -13.93 17.64
C VAL A 246 2.08 -14.29 17.67
N ARG A 247 1.49 -14.29 18.87
CA ARG A 247 0.05 -14.35 19.07
C ARG A 247 -0.39 -13.02 19.64
N ALA A 248 -1.19 -12.31 18.88
CA ALA A 248 -1.74 -11.02 19.24
C ALA A 248 -3.25 -11.14 19.44
N ALA A 249 -3.76 -10.72 20.59
CA ALA A 249 -5.18 -10.77 20.91
C ALA A 249 -5.74 -9.33 21.00
N SER A 250 -6.94 -9.17 20.49
CA SER A 250 -7.78 -7.98 20.60
C SER A 250 -9.21 -8.41 20.90
N ALA A 251 -10.13 -7.45 21.04
CA ALA A 251 -11.56 -7.72 21.18
C ALA A 251 -12.15 -8.53 20.00
N ASP A 252 -11.55 -8.44 18.81
CA ASP A 252 -11.99 -9.12 17.60
C ASP A 252 -11.49 -10.56 17.51
N GLY A 253 -10.57 -10.96 18.38
CA GLY A 253 -10.02 -12.31 18.44
C GLY A 253 -8.50 -12.35 18.52
N THR A 254 -7.94 -13.54 18.25
CA THR A 254 -6.48 -13.78 18.29
C THR A 254 -5.98 -14.09 16.89
N VAL A 255 -4.91 -13.41 16.49
CA VAL A 255 -4.19 -13.65 15.25
C VAL A 255 -2.81 -14.22 15.58
N THR A 256 -2.36 -15.21 14.80
CA THR A 256 -1.01 -15.76 14.88
C THR A 256 -0.21 -15.30 13.67
N LEU A 257 0.97 -14.74 13.92
CA LEU A 257 1.90 -14.26 12.92
C LEU A 257 3.21 -15.01 13.03
N HIS A 258 3.81 -15.35 11.90
CA HIS A 258 5.13 -15.94 11.81
C HIS A 258 6.07 -14.99 11.11
N TYR A 259 7.25 -14.76 11.66
CA TYR A 259 8.30 -13.93 11.08
C TYR A 259 9.53 -14.77 10.79
N ALA A 260 10.09 -14.62 9.61
CA ALA A 260 11.24 -15.38 9.15
C ALA A 260 12.16 -14.50 8.31
N GLU A 261 13.36 -14.99 8.01
CA GLU A 261 14.29 -14.36 7.08
C GLU A 261 14.92 -15.40 6.14
N ASN A 262 15.32 -14.95 4.99
CA ASN A 262 16.16 -15.69 4.05
C ASN A 262 17.20 -14.73 3.43
N ALA A 263 17.90 -15.17 2.39
CA ALA A 263 18.90 -14.34 1.71
C ALA A 263 18.32 -13.07 1.04
N ASP A 264 17.02 -13.07 0.75
CA ASP A 264 16.34 -12.01 -0.01
C ASP A 264 15.68 -10.96 0.91
N GLY A 265 15.48 -11.26 2.20
CA GLY A 265 14.91 -10.30 3.14
C GLY A 265 14.18 -10.92 4.32
N CYS A 266 13.35 -10.07 4.95
CA CYS A 266 12.50 -10.43 6.08
C CYS A 266 11.06 -10.60 5.62
N TRP A 267 10.40 -11.61 6.18
CA TRP A 267 9.10 -12.06 5.74
C TRP A 267 8.14 -12.28 6.91
N MET A 268 6.86 -12.06 6.66
CA MET A 268 5.78 -12.33 7.59
C MET A 268 4.70 -13.16 6.92
N MET A 269 4.05 -14.03 7.68
CA MET A 269 2.89 -14.82 7.28
C MET A 269 1.84 -14.75 8.37
N VAL A 270 0.59 -14.60 8.00
CA VAL A 270 -0.57 -14.74 8.89
C VAL A 270 -1.01 -16.21 8.88
N GLU A 271 -1.22 -16.81 10.03
CA GLU A 271 -1.68 -18.19 10.11
C GLU A 271 -3.04 -18.36 9.42
N GLY A 272 -3.10 -19.26 8.45
CA GLY A 272 -4.31 -19.50 7.64
C GLY A 272 -4.39 -18.69 6.35
N ASP A 273 -3.45 -17.80 6.10
CA ASP A 273 -3.29 -17.09 4.81
C ASP A 273 -2.35 -17.89 3.89
N SER A 274 -2.57 -17.84 2.59
CA SER A 274 -1.70 -18.44 1.57
C SER A 274 -0.59 -17.52 1.10
N SER A 275 -0.61 -16.25 1.53
CA SER A 275 0.36 -15.24 1.12
C SER A 275 1.53 -15.12 2.09
N VAL A 276 2.70 -14.79 1.54
CA VAL A 276 3.88 -14.34 2.28
C VAL A 276 4.06 -12.85 2.01
N TYR A 277 4.39 -12.10 3.04
CA TYR A 277 4.51 -10.65 2.99
C TYR A 277 5.93 -10.21 3.32
N ALA A 278 6.47 -9.26 2.57
CA ALA A 278 7.73 -8.63 2.89
C ALA A 278 7.54 -7.60 4.01
N VAL A 279 8.45 -7.62 4.99
CA VAL A 279 8.50 -6.66 6.10
C VAL A 279 9.90 -6.08 6.24
N ASP A 280 9.98 -4.92 6.87
CA ASP A 280 11.28 -4.29 7.15
C ASP A 280 12.04 -5.06 8.24
N LEU A 281 13.37 -5.01 8.17
CA LEU A 281 14.25 -5.63 9.16
C LEU A 281 13.97 -5.09 10.57
N ASP A 282 13.70 -3.79 10.71
CA ASP A 282 13.40 -3.15 12.00
C ASP A 282 12.15 -3.76 12.66
N THR A 283 11.14 -4.13 11.85
CA THR A 283 9.93 -4.85 12.31
C THR A 283 10.31 -6.17 12.99
N VAL A 284 11.15 -6.96 12.33
CA VAL A 284 11.60 -8.25 12.90
C VAL A 284 12.46 -8.04 14.14
N GLN A 285 13.39 -7.08 14.11
CA GLN A 285 14.27 -6.79 15.25
C GLN A 285 13.50 -6.36 16.49
N ALA A 286 12.42 -5.58 16.35
CA ALA A 286 11.56 -5.19 17.46
C ALA A 286 10.92 -6.40 18.17
N LEU A 287 10.67 -7.49 17.44
CA LEU A 287 10.07 -8.71 17.98
C LEU A 287 11.08 -9.71 18.59
N LEU A 288 12.38 -9.53 18.32
CA LEU A 288 13.42 -10.41 18.85
C LEU A 288 13.94 -10.00 20.24
N ILE A 289 13.21 -9.12 20.93
CA ILE A 289 13.57 -8.64 22.28
C ILE A 289 13.24 -9.70 23.35
N THR A 290 14.07 -9.73 24.39
CA THR A 290 13.81 -10.59 25.57
C THR A 290 13.10 -9.80 26.68
N ALA A 291 12.44 -10.51 27.62
CA ALA A 291 11.81 -9.89 28.78
C ALA A 291 12.81 -9.07 29.62
N ALA A 292 14.06 -9.54 29.74
CA ALA A 292 15.10 -8.81 30.48
C ALA A 292 15.49 -7.49 29.78
N ALA A 293 15.58 -7.50 28.45
CA ALA A 293 15.93 -6.30 27.67
C ALA A 293 14.77 -5.29 27.56
N LEU A 294 13.53 -5.75 27.82
CA LEU A 294 12.34 -4.90 27.78
C LEU A 294 12.12 -4.09 29.06
N LYS A 295 12.74 -4.51 30.19
CA LYS A 295 12.63 -3.77 31.47
C LYS A 295 13.30 -2.41 31.38
N ALA A 296 12.72 -1.43 32.10
CA ALA A 296 13.35 -0.14 32.33
C ALA A 296 14.66 -0.30 33.12
N GLU A 297 15.66 0.51 32.82
CA GLU A 297 16.97 0.52 33.52
C GLU A 297 16.86 1.25 34.86
#